data_00202b04aaf3eb6442a07a5811b2906c
#
_entry.id   00202b04aaf3eb6442a07a5811b2906c
#
_cell.length_a   1.000
_cell.length_b   1.000
_cell.length_c   1.000
_cell.angle_alpha   90.00
_cell.angle_beta   90.00
_cell.angle_gamma   90.00
#
_symmetry.space_group_name_H-M   'P 1'
#
loop_
_entity.id
_entity.type
_entity.pdbx_description
1 polymer ?
#
loop_
_entity_poly.entity_id
_entity_poly.type
_entity_poly.pdbx_seq_one_letter_code
_entity_poly.pdbx_strand_id
1 'polypeptide(L)'
;MSAEVRVAGLAKRYGDNVVFEQVNFTVAPGEFVAIIGDSGVGKSTLLNCLAGLDDWSTGSIHHGATDLAALNTTQRALWRRANVGFVFQAFHVLPHLDVAQNVALPLMLLGNRDPSARVSEMLTAVGLEGLGARLPQQLSGGQLQRVALARALVHRPALLLADEPTGNLDPGTAARVLELLVAQTRQHGASLVLATHSDAAAARADRVLHLTAGGMRG
;
A
#
# COMPACT_ATOMS: atom_id res chain seq x y z
N MET A 1 -6.81 14.40 -3.70
CA MET A 1 -7.35 13.78 -4.91
C MET A 1 -6.27 12.90 -5.48
N SER A 2 -6.60 11.66 -5.89
CA SER A 2 -5.65 10.75 -6.54
C SER A 2 -5.16 11.36 -7.85
N ALA A 3 -3.90 11.14 -8.15
CA ALA A 3 -3.26 11.54 -9.40
C ALA A 3 -2.88 10.28 -10.18
N GLU A 4 -2.78 10.38 -11.49
CA GLU A 4 -2.27 9.30 -12.33
C GLU A 4 -0.88 8.88 -11.84
N VAL A 5 -0.65 7.57 -11.69
CA VAL A 5 0.69 7.00 -11.53
C VAL A 5 1.16 6.54 -12.88
N ARG A 6 2.34 7.00 -13.31
CA ARG A 6 2.96 6.58 -14.58
C ARG A 6 4.34 6.00 -14.32
N VAL A 7 4.54 4.80 -14.82
CA VAL A 7 5.82 4.06 -14.78
C VAL A 7 6.29 3.85 -16.20
N ALA A 8 7.51 4.26 -16.50
CA ALA A 8 8.07 4.17 -17.85
C ALA A 8 9.50 3.64 -17.84
N GLY A 9 9.72 2.51 -18.54
CA GLY A 9 11.01 1.87 -18.71
C GLY A 9 11.69 1.49 -17.40
N LEU A 10 10.93 1.22 -16.35
CA LEU A 10 11.47 0.99 -15.01
C LEU A 10 12.25 -0.32 -14.97
N ALA A 11 13.47 -0.26 -14.43
CA ALA A 11 14.30 -1.43 -14.16
C ALA A 11 14.88 -1.36 -12.75
N LYS A 12 15.02 -2.53 -12.13
CA LYS A 12 15.66 -2.68 -10.82
C LYS A 12 16.69 -3.80 -10.85
N ARG A 13 17.87 -3.48 -10.31
CA ARG A 13 18.98 -4.41 -10.14
C ARG A 13 19.57 -4.29 -8.74
N TYR A 14 20.07 -5.39 -8.20
CA TYR A 14 20.92 -5.42 -7.01
C TYR A 14 22.28 -6.02 -7.43
N GLY A 15 23.28 -5.16 -7.61
CA GLY A 15 24.54 -5.56 -8.25
C GLY A 15 24.27 -6.08 -9.67
N ASP A 16 24.73 -7.28 -9.99
CA ASP A 16 24.52 -7.92 -11.29
C ASP A 16 23.17 -8.64 -11.41
N ASN A 17 22.43 -8.77 -10.32
CA ASN A 17 21.15 -9.47 -10.32
C ASN A 17 20.02 -8.56 -10.80
N VAL A 18 19.40 -8.88 -11.93
CA VAL A 18 18.23 -8.20 -12.47
C VAL A 18 16.99 -8.71 -11.75
N VAL A 19 16.24 -7.80 -11.13
CA VAL A 19 14.94 -8.13 -10.50
C VAL A 19 13.84 -8.05 -11.56
N PHE A 20 13.76 -6.91 -12.24
CA PHE A 20 12.89 -6.68 -13.40
C PHE A 20 13.45 -5.58 -14.28
N GLU A 21 13.03 -5.55 -15.54
CA GLU A 21 13.40 -4.51 -16.51
C GLU A 21 12.21 -4.22 -17.45
N GLN A 22 12.28 -3.06 -18.14
CA GLN A 22 11.26 -2.65 -19.11
C GLN A 22 9.82 -2.62 -18.56
N VAL A 23 9.63 -2.32 -17.27
CA VAL A 23 8.30 -2.21 -16.67
C VAL A 23 7.66 -0.88 -17.10
N ASN A 24 6.50 -0.99 -17.76
CA ASN A 24 5.72 0.14 -18.26
C ASN A 24 4.25 -0.09 -17.90
N PHE A 25 3.64 0.85 -17.19
CA PHE A 25 2.18 0.89 -16.95
C PHE A 25 1.75 2.24 -16.38
N THR A 26 0.45 2.46 -16.39
CA THR A 26 -0.18 3.59 -15.71
C THR A 26 -1.24 3.08 -14.74
N VAL A 27 -1.56 3.89 -13.73
CA VAL A 27 -2.73 3.68 -12.86
C VAL A 27 -3.53 4.98 -12.91
N ALA A 28 -4.78 4.90 -13.39
CA ALA A 28 -5.65 6.05 -13.45
C ALA A 28 -6.09 6.49 -12.03
N PRO A 29 -6.48 7.76 -11.84
CA PRO A 29 -7.02 8.22 -10.57
C PRO A 29 -8.21 7.38 -10.11
N GLY A 30 -8.13 6.79 -8.91
CA GLY A 30 -9.16 5.94 -8.33
C GLY A 30 -9.21 4.50 -8.89
N GLU A 31 -8.31 4.14 -9.81
CA GLU A 31 -8.24 2.79 -10.38
C GLU A 31 -7.69 1.79 -9.36
N PHE A 32 -8.26 0.59 -9.36
CA PHE A 32 -7.72 -0.57 -8.65
C PHE A 32 -6.99 -1.49 -9.64
N VAL A 33 -5.68 -1.57 -9.53
CA VAL A 33 -4.81 -2.44 -10.34
C VAL A 33 -4.28 -3.58 -9.47
N ALA A 34 -4.44 -4.83 -9.91
CA ALA A 34 -3.75 -5.97 -9.33
C ALA A 34 -2.49 -6.30 -10.12
N ILE A 35 -1.38 -6.54 -9.42
CA ILE A 35 -0.12 -7.03 -9.99
C ILE A 35 0.06 -8.47 -9.56
N ILE A 36 0.06 -9.39 -10.52
CA ILE A 36 0.32 -10.81 -10.31
C ILE A 36 1.64 -11.23 -10.99
N GLY A 37 2.13 -12.40 -10.64
CA GLY A 37 3.40 -12.94 -11.17
C GLY A 37 4.00 -13.94 -10.20
N ASP A 38 5.03 -14.64 -10.63
CA ASP A 38 5.70 -15.69 -9.85
C ASP A 38 6.24 -15.17 -8.51
N SER A 39 6.45 -16.10 -7.56
CA SER A 39 7.13 -15.75 -6.32
C SER A 39 8.57 -15.30 -6.61
N GLY A 40 8.97 -14.20 -5.95
CA GLY A 40 10.31 -13.65 -6.15
C GLY A 40 10.52 -12.82 -7.43
N VAL A 41 9.52 -12.65 -8.29
CA VAL A 41 9.64 -11.87 -9.54
C VAL A 41 9.83 -10.35 -9.32
N GLY A 42 9.71 -9.88 -8.06
CA GLY A 42 9.97 -8.48 -7.72
C GLY A 42 8.71 -7.64 -7.46
N LYS A 43 7.54 -8.24 -7.22
CA LYS A 43 6.29 -7.49 -6.93
C LYS A 43 6.44 -6.55 -5.73
N SER A 44 6.93 -7.04 -4.61
CA SER A 44 7.20 -6.22 -3.40
C SER A 44 8.24 -5.12 -3.68
N THR A 45 9.28 -5.44 -4.45
CA THR A 45 10.30 -4.47 -4.87
C THR A 45 9.68 -3.37 -5.74
N LEU A 46 8.80 -3.73 -6.68
CA LEU A 46 8.08 -2.75 -7.50
C LEU A 46 7.21 -1.84 -6.64
N LEU A 47 6.44 -2.39 -5.69
CA LEU A 47 5.65 -1.56 -4.75
C LEU A 47 6.55 -0.63 -3.92
N ASN A 48 7.72 -1.09 -3.47
CA ASN A 48 8.67 -0.25 -2.74
C ASN A 48 9.22 0.89 -3.62
N CYS A 49 9.50 0.64 -4.90
CA CYS A 49 9.87 1.69 -5.85
C CYS A 49 8.74 2.70 -6.05
N LEU A 50 7.48 2.25 -6.22
CA LEU A 50 6.31 3.11 -6.35
C LEU A 50 6.09 4.00 -5.12
N ALA A 51 6.42 3.49 -3.93
CA ALA A 51 6.37 4.25 -2.69
C ALA A 51 7.58 5.20 -2.51
N GLY A 52 8.61 5.11 -3.35
CA GLY A 52 9.88 5.78 -3.12
C GLY A 52 10.60 5.30 -1.85
N LEU A 53 10.36 4.04 -1.44
CA LEU A 53 11.05 3.37 -0.34
C LEU A 53 12.36 2.75 -0.81
N ASP A 54 12.43 2.34 -2.07
CA ASP A 54 13.62 1.79 -2.70
C ASP A 54 13.93 2.56 -3.99
N ASP A 55 15.21 2.60 -4.35
CA ASP A 55 15.66 3.20 -5.59
C ASP A 55 15.52 2.22 -6.75
N TRP A 56 15.52 2.74 -7.98
CA TRP A 56 15.52 1.96 -9.20
C TRP A 56 16.72 2.29 -10.08
N SER A 57 17.05 1.38 -10.99
CA SER A 57 18.28 1.48 -11.78
C SER A 57 18.11 2.39 -13.01
N THR A 58 16.98 2.29 -13.69
CA THR A 58 16.63 3.12 -14.87
C THR A 58 15.11 3.32 -14.96
N GLY A 59 14.68 4.24 -15.78
CA GLY A 59 13.27 4.57 -15.98
C GLY A 59 12.79 5.67 -15.06
N SER A 60 11.47 5.90 -15.03
CA SER A 60 10.85 6.97 -14.27
C SER A 60 9.55 6.53 -13.60
N ILE A 61 9.24 7.15 -12.45
CA ILE A 61 7.98 7.01 -11.73
C ILE A 61 7.43 8.41 -11.48
N HIS A 62 6.25 8.68 -12.02
CA HIS A 62 5.54 9.94 -11.82
C HIS A 62 4.23 9.71 -11.08
N HIS A 63 3.92 10.60 -10.14
CA HIS A 63 2.61 10.72 -9.51
C HIS A 63 2.03 12.10 -9.88
N GLY A 64 1.14 12.12 -10.87
CA GLY A 64 0.72 13.37 -11.50
C GLY A 64 1.91 14.16 -12.03
N ALA A 65 2.08 15.38 -11.55
CA ALA A 65 3.22 16.24 -11.93
C ALA A 65 4.53 15.94 -11.15
N THR A 66 4.49 15.07 -10.13
CA THR A 66 5.67 14.79 -9.31
C THR A 66 6.50 13.67 -9.90
N ASP A 67 7.72 13.97 -10.32
CA ASP A 67 8.74 12.97 -10.67
C ASP A 67 9.49 12.55 -9.39
N LEU A 68 9.37 11.28 -9.02
CA LEU A 68 10.04 10.76 -7.82
C LEU A 68 11.57 10.72 -7.95
N ALA A 69 12.11 10.65 -9.18
CA ALA A 69 13.55 10.68 -9.41
C ALA A 69 14.16 12.07 -9.12
N ALA A 70 13.37 13.13 -9.31
CA ALA A 70 13.82 14.50 -9.01
C ALA A 70 13.86 14.84 -7.51
N LEU A 71 13.27 13.99 -6.65
CA LEU A 71 13.22 14.21 -5.21
C LEU A 71 14.45 13.59 -4.53
N ASN A 72 15.10 14.34 -3.63
CA ASN A 72 16.08 13.76 -2.73
C ASN A 72 15.40 12.89 -1.64
N THR A 73 16.20 12.15 -0.86
CA THR A 73 15.70 11.19 0.14
C THR A 73 14.72 11.84 1.14
N THR A 74 15.01 13.04 1.63
CA THR A 74 14.13 13.75 2.56
C THR A 74 12.83 14.19 1.88
N GLN A 75 12.92 14.75 0.69
CA GLN A 75 11.74 15.17 -0.09
C GLN A 75 10.86 13.97 -0.44
N ARG A 76 11.45 12.84 -0.81
CA ARG A 76 10.74 11.59 -1.11
C ARG A 76 10.02 11.04 0.13
N ALA A 77 10.66 11.10 1.31
CA ALA A 77 10.02 10.72 2.58
C ALA A 77 8.85 11.63 2.95
N LEU A 78 8.99 12.96 2.77
CA LEU A 78 7.91 13.93 3.00
C LEU A 78 6.75 13.74 2.03
N TRP A 79 7.06 13.50 0.74
CA TRP A 79 6.06 13.20 -0.27
C TRP A 79 5.28 11.92 0.06
N ARG A 80 6.00 10.82 0.35
CA ARG A 80 5.39 9.52 0.71
C ARG A 80 4.47 9.65 1.91
N ARG A 81 4.93 10.33 2.97
CA ARG A 81 4.14 10.57 4.18
C ARG A 81 2.76 11.16 3.92
N ALA A 82 2.66 12.05 2.93
CA ALA A 82 1.42 12.75 2.60
C ALA A 82 0.55 11.99 1.58
N ASN A 83 1.16 11.21 0.69
CA ASN A 83 0.47 10.71 -0.52
C ASN A 83 0.28 9.21 -0.56
N VAL A 84 1.05 8.42 0.22
CA VAL A 84 1.06 6.97 0.12
C VAL A 84 0.61 6.32 1.42
N GLY A 85 -0.35 5.41 1.32
CA GLY A 85 -0.63 4.38 2.32
C GLY A 85 0.02 3.07 1.91
N PHE A 86 0.60 2.32 2.84
CA PHE A 86 1.22 1.04 2.52
C PHE A 86 0.73 -0.03 3.50
N VAL A 87 0.23 -1.14 2.95
CA VAL A 87 -0.15 -2.35 3.69
C VAL A 87 0.81 -3.45 3.32
N PHE A 88 1.61 -3.91 4.27
CA PHE A 88 2.61 -4.96 4.07
C PHE A 88 2.03 -6.34 4.37
N GLN A 89 2.63 -7.38 3.84
CA GLN A 89 2.31 -8.78 4.11
C GLN A 89 2.50 -9.13 5.60
N ALA A 90 3.63 -8.73 6.21
CA ALA A 90 3.79 -8.72 7.65
C ALA A 90 3.17 -7.41 8.17
N PHE A 91 2.29 -7.47 9.13
CA PHE A 91 1.46 -6.34 9.59
C PHE A 91 2.25 -5.07 9.94
N HIS A 92 3.51 -5.21 10.35
CA HIS A 92 4.42 -4.14 10.79
C HIS A 92 3.77 -3.18 11.81
N VAL A 93 2.88 -3.73 12.64
CA VAL A 93 2.28 -2.98 13.74
C VAL A 93 3.33 -2.84 14.85
N LEU A 94 3.47 -1.64 15.40
CA LEU A 94 4.46 -1.35 16.44
C LEU A 94 4.01 -1.96 17.78
N PRO A 95 4.77 -2.89 18.37
CA PRO A 95 4.30 -3.73 19.48
C PRO A 95 4.16 -2.97 20.81
N HIS A 96 4.80 -1.82 20.94
CA HIS A 96 4.80 -1.00 22.15
C HIS A 96 3.78 0.14 22.11
N LEU A 97 3.10 0.32 20.99
CA LEU A 97 2.00 1.27 20.83
C LEU A 97 0.67 0.51 20.83
N ASP A 98 -0.33 1.09 21.46
CA ASP A 98 -1.69 0.56 21.36
C ASP A 98 -2.27 0.74 19.93
N VAL A 99 -3.46 0.18 19.70
CA VAL A 99 -4.12 0.23 18.39
C VAL A 99 -4.36 1.67 17.92
N ALA A 100 -4.87 2.52 18.82
CA ALA A 100 -5.16 3.91 18.47
C ALA A 100 -3.88 4.69 18.14
N GLN A 101 -2.82 4.48 18.90
CA GLN A 101 -1.50 5.08 18.66
C GLN A 101 -0.90 4.61 17.33
N ASN A 102 -0.97 3.30 17.03
CA ASN A 102 -0.51 2.77 15.74
C ASN A 102 -1.23 3.44 14.57
N VAL A 103 -2.55 3.59 14.66
CA VAL A 103 -3.35 4.22 13.61
C VAL A 103 -3.10 5.73 13.52
N ALA A 104 -2.83 6.39 14.65
CA ALA A 104 -2.56 7.83 14.69
C ALA A 104 -1.24 8.26 14.05
N LEU A 105 -0.25 7.36 13.96
CA LEU A 105 1.12 7.68 13.52
C LEU A 105 1.19 8.53 12.23
N PRO A 106 0.52 8.19 11.12
CA PRO A 106 0.60 8.99 9.90
C PRO A 106 0.08 10.42 10.11
N LEU A 107 -0.99 10.59 10.90
CA LEU A 107 -1.54 11.91 11.20
C LEU A 107 -0.59 12.74 12.05
N MET A 108 0.02 12.13 13.06
CA MET A 108 1.03 12.80 13.91
C MET A 108 2.25 13.23 13.09
N LEU A 109 2.73 12.38 12.18
CA LEU A 109 3.81 12.70 11.26
C LEU A 109 3.45 13.86 10.32
N LEU A 110 2.18 14.03 9.97
CA LEU A 110 1.66 15.17 9.21
C LEU A 110 1.44 16.43 10.06
N GLY A 111 1.74 16.39 11.36
CA GLY A 111 1.63 17.52 12.28
C GLY A 111 0.23 17.71 12.87
N ASN A 112 -0.67 16.73 12.71
CA ASN A 112 -1.97 16.78 13.38
C ASN A 112 -1.78 16.59 14.90
N ARG A 113 -2.16 17.61 15.68
CA ARG A 113 -1.99 17.62 17.14
C ARG A 113 -3.07 16.86 17.89
N ASP A 114 -4.25 16.68 17.28
CA ASP A 114 -5.35 15.90 17.85
C ASP A 114 -5.95 14.98 16.79
N PRO A 115 -5.38 13.77 16.60
CA PRO A 115 -5.89 12.80 15.63
C PRO A 115 -7.06 11.96 16.13
N SER A 116 -7.49 12.13 17.40
CA SER A 116 -8.38 11.19 18.12
C SER A 116 -9.72 10.96 17.41
N ALA A 117 -10.38 12.02 16.95
CA ALA A 117 -11.66 11.89 16.24
C ALA A 117 -11.51 11.08 14.93
N ARG A 118 -10.46 11.37 14.14
CA ARG A 118 -10.20 10.66 12.89
C ARG A 118 -9.77 9.22 13.10
N VAL A 119 -9.00 8.95 14.15
CA VAL A 119 -8.62 7.59 14.55
C VAL A 119 -9.86 6.79 14.97
N SER A 120 -10.74 7.35 15.79
CA SER A 120 -11.98 6.70 16.21
C SER A 120 -12.88 6.36 15.02
N GLU A 121 -13.08 7.32 14.09
CA GLU A 121 -13.81 7.10 12.83
C GLU A 121 -13.23 5.94 12.03
N MET A 122 -11.89 5.91 11.87
CA MET A 122 -11.22 4.86 11.13
C MET A 122 -11.32 3.50 11.81
N LEU A 123 -11.18 3.43 13.14
CA LEU A 123 -11.34 2.18 13.89
C LEU A 123 -12.75 1.60 13.75
N THR A 124 -13.77 2.45 13.79
CA THR A 124 -15.15 2.04 13.52
C THR A 124 -15.28 1.53 12.08
N ALA A 125 -14.75 2.25 11.10
CA ALA A 125 -14.81 1.88 9.68
C ALA A 125 -14.17 0.52 9.37
N VAL A 126 -13.11 0.14 10.12
CA VAL A 126 -12.45 -1.17 9.95
C VAL A 126 -12.96 -2.24 10.93
N GLY A 127 -14.03 -1.96 11.70
CA GLY A 127 -14.61 -2.89 12.65
C GLY A 127 -13.70 -3.24 13.84
N LEU A 128 -12.97 -2.24 14.34
CA LEU A 128 -12.12 -2.31 15.54
C LEU A 128 -12.59 -1.35 16.64
N GLU A 129 -13.87 -0.96 16.62
CA GLU A 129 -14.46 -0.12 17.66
C GLU A 129 -14.25 -0.74 19.05
N GLY A 130 -13.91 0.08 20.04
CA GLY A 130 -13.61 -0.36 21.40
C GLY A 130 -12.26 -1.04 21.61
N LEU A 131 -11.49 -1.29 20.56
CA LEU A 131 -10.18 -1.95 20.66
C LEU A 131 -9.00 -0.97 20.70
N GLY A 132 -9.24 0.32 20.70
CA GLY A 132 -8.21 1.37 20.59
C GLY A 132 -7.09 1.28 21.62
N ALA A 133 -7.42 0.94 22.86
CA ALA A 133 -6.46 0.82 23.97
C ALA A 133 -5.77 -0.58 24.07
N ARG A 134 -6.09 -1.52 23.15
CA ARG A 134 -5.44 -2.84 23.14
C ARG A 134 -4.04 -2.75 22.57
N LEU A 135 -3.14 -3.57 23.12
CA LEU A 135 -1.80 -3.76 22.53
C LEU A 135 -1.86 -4.82 21.41
N PRO A 136 -0.96 -4.75 20.40
CA PRO A 136 -0.94 -5.68 19.28
C PRO A 136 -0.95 -7.16 19.66
N GLN A 137 -0.25 -7.54 20.71
CA GLN A 137 -0.19 -8.94 21.21
C GLN A 137 -1.53 -9.46 21.77
N GLN A 138 -2.51 -8.61 21.97
CA GLN A 138 -3.86 -8.96 22.43
C GLN A 138 -4.85 -9.15 21.28
N LEU A 139 -4.37 -9.05 20.03
CA LEU A 139 -5.19 -9.09 18.83
C LEU A 139 -4.98 -10.35 18.02
N SER A 140 -6.03 -10.81 17.32
CA SER A 140 -5.91 -11.84 16.29
C SER A 140 -5.19 -11.33 15.04
N GLY A 141 -4.68 -12.23 14.19
CA GLY A 141 -4.03 -11.86 12.92
C GLY A 141 -4.92 -10.99 12.03
N GLY A 142 -6.21 -11.31 11.90
CA GLY A 142 -7.16 -10.51 11.16
C GLY A 142 -7.44 -9.14 11.77
N GLN A 143 -7.36 -8.99 13.10
CA GLN A 143 -7.43 -7.69 13.76
C GLN A 143 -6.16 -6.88 13.52
N LEU A 144 -4.98 -7.50 13.62
CA LEU A 144 -3.70 -6.83 13.29
C LEU A 144 -3.67 -6.33 11.85
N GLN A 145 -4.18 -7.12 10.90
CA GLN A 145 -4.27 -6.70 9.50
C GLN A 145 -5.20 -5.48 9.34
N ARG A 146 -6.34 -5.46 10.04
CA ARG A 146 -7.25 -4.30 10.04
C ARG A 146 -6.62 -3.06 10.71
N VAL A 147 -5.78 -3.23 11.72
CA VAL A 147 -4.97 -2.11 12.28
C VAL A 147 -4.00 -1.57 11.23
N ALA A 148 -3.27 -2.45 10.52
CA ALA A 148 -2.36 -2.05 9.44
C ALA A 148 -3.10 -1.31 8.31
N LEU A 149 -4.29 -1.80 7.93
CA LEU A 149 -5.16 -1.15 6.95
C LEU A 149 -5.64 0.23 7.44
N ALA A 150 -6.13 0.32 8.68
CA ALA A 150 -6.56 1.58 9.27
C ALA A 150 -5.41 2.61 9.28
N ARG A 151 -4.21 2.21 9.70
CA ARG A 151 -3.01 3.05 9.66
C ARG A 151 -2.68 3.54 8.25
N ALA A 152 -2.77 2.65 7.25
CA ALA A 152 -2.48 3.01 5.86
C ALA A 152 -3.48 4.02 5.26
N LEU A 153 -4.73 4.06 5.76
CA LEU A 153 -5.82 4.88 5.20
C LEU A 153 -6.18 6.12 6.02
N VAL A 154 -5.79 6.19 7.31
CA VAL A 154 -6.24 7.24 8.23
C VAL A 154 -5.97 8.67 7.75
N HIS A 155 -4.87 8.89 7.05
CA HIS A 155 -4.44 10.17 6.50
C HIS A 155 -4.98 10.45 5.08
N ARG A 156 -5.86 9.59 4.55
CA ARG A 156 -6.49 9.72 3.21
C ARG A 156 -5.45 9.83 2.10
N PRO A 157 -4.58 8.83 1.91
CA PRO A 157 -3.56 8.86 0.86
C PRO A 157 -4.19 8.91 -0.52
N ALA A 158 -3.46 9.48 -1.49
CA ALA A 158 -3.85 9.46 -2.90
C ALA A 158 -3.63 8.08 -3.54
N LEU A 159 -2.60 7.35 -3.07
CA LEU A 159 -2.24 6.02 -3.53
C LEU A 159 -2.15 5.05 -2.35
N LEU A 160 -2.83 3.92 -2.44
CA LEU A 160 -2.69 2.80 -1.53
C LEU A 160 -1.91 1.68 -2.23
N LEU A 161 -0.84 1.23 -1.61
CA LEU A 161 -0.05 0.08 -2.03
C LEU A 161 -0.29 -1.07 -1.04
N ALA A 162 -0.57 -2.26 -1.53
CA ALA A 162 -0.83 -3.43 -0.72
C ALA A 162 -0.02 -4.63 -1.23
N ASP A 163 0.87 -5.14 -0.38
CA ASP A 163 1.73 -6.26 -0.69
C ASP A 163 1.22 -7.51 0.05
N GLU A 164 0.60 -8.44 -0.68
CA GLU A 164 0.02 -9.69 -0.15
C GLU A 164 -0.81 -9.47 1.14
N PRO A 165 -1.73 -8.49 1.20
CA PRO A 165 -2.36 -8.04 2.46
C PRO A 165 -3.20 -9.12 3.15
N THR A 166 -3.44 -10.25 2.50
CA THR A 166 -4.27 -11.34 3.00
C THR A 166 -3.54 -12.68 3.08
N GLY A 167 -2.26 -12.72 2.71
CA GLY A 167 -1.50 -13.97 2.57
C GLY A 167 -1.33 -14.77 3.88
N ASN A 168 -1.42 -14.13 5.02
CA ASN A 168 -1.26 -14.75 6.34
C ASN A 168 -2.60 -15.01 7.07
N LEU A 169 -3.73 -14.90 6.35
CA LEU A 169 -5.08 -15.01 6.93
C LEU A 169 -5.80 -16.26 6.40
N ASP A 170 -6.72 -16.78 7.19
CA ASP A 170 -7.65 -17.79 6.71
C ASP A 170 -8.57 -17.23 5.61
N PRO A 171 -9.10 -18.07 4.70
CA PRO A 171 -9.85 -17.60 3.54
C PRO A 171 -11.04 -16.69 3.86
N GLY A 172 -11.76 -16.96 4.95
CA GLY A 172 -12.92 -16.17 5.36
C GLY A 172 -12.53 -14.78 5.86
N THR A 173 -11.45 -14.68 6.65
CA THR A 173 -10.90 -13.42 7.13
C THR A 173 -10.26 -12.64 5.97
N ALA A 174 -9.54 -13.32 5.07
CA ALA A 174 -8.93 -12.74 3.88
C ALA A 174 -9.97 -12.03 3.00
N ALA A 175 -11.10 -12.70 2.71
CA ALA A 175 -12.18 -12.12 1.92
C ALA A 175 -12.73 -10.82 2.55
N ARG A 176 -12.99 -10.82 3.86
CA ARG A 176 -13.51 -9.65 4.59
C ARG A 176 -12.51 -8.49 4.61
N VAL A 177 -11.22 -8.78 4.81
CA VAL A 177 -10.16 -7.75 4.80
C VAL A 177 -10.01 -7.14 3.42
N LEU A 178 -10.06 -7.96 2.37
CA LEU A 178 -10.01 -7.48 0.98
C LEU A 178 -11.23 -6.61 0.62
N GLU A 179 -12.43 -7.02 1.00
CA GLU A 179 -13.64 -6.22 0.84
C GLU A 179 -13.52 -4.85 1.50
N LEU A 180 -13.07 -4.85 2.74
CA LEU A 180 -12.86 -3.63 3.51
C LEU A 180 -11.81 -2.71 2.85
N LEU A 181 -10.68 -3.30 2.40
CA LEU A 181 -9.62 -2.57 1.71
C LEU A 181 -10.17 -1.88 0.45
N VAL A 182 -10.87 -2.61 -0.41
CA VAL A 182 -11.45 -2.08 -1.65
C VAL A 182 -12.51 -1.01 -1.35
N ALA A 183 -13.42 -1.29 -0.41
CA ALA A 183 -14.48 -0.35 -0.04
C ALA A 183 -13.92 0.98 0.50
N GLN A 184 -12.94 0.91 1.43
CA GLN A 184 -12.32 2.10 2.00
C GLN A 184 -11.52 2.90 0.96
N THR A 185 -10.81 2.20 0.06
CA THR A 185 -10.05 2.84 -1.03
C THR A 185 -10.99 3.60 -1.97
N ARG A 186 -12.08 2.98 -2.41
CA ARG A 186 -13.09 3.61 -3.27
C ARG A 186 -13.80 4.76 -2.58
N GLN A 187 -14.18 4.60 -1.31
CA GLN A 187 -14.85 5.66 -0.53
C GLN A 187 -13.99 6.94 -0.43
N HIS A 188 -12.67 6.78 -0.37
CA HIS A 188 -11.75 7.91 -0.28
C HIS A 188 -11.21 8.38 -1.63
N GLY A 189 -11.60 7.73 -2.74
CA GLY A 189 -11.15 8.07 -4.09
C GLY A 189 -9.64 7.88 -4.29
N ALA A 190 -9.00 7.00 -3.51
CA ALA A 190 -7.59 6.65 -3.68
C ALA A 190 -7.43 5.65 -4.84
N SER A 191 -6.26 5.66 -5.49
CA SER A 191 -5.87 4.56 -6.37
C SER A 191 -5.30 3.42 -5.55
N LEU A 192 -5.50 2.17 -5.99
CA LEU A 192 -5.00 0.96 -5.31
C LEU A 192 -4.12 0.15 -6.24
N VAL A 193 -2.92 -0.17 -5.80
CA VAL A 193 -2.05 -1.17 -6.44
C VAL A 193 -1.84 -2.32 -5.47
N LEU A 194 -2.33 -3.48 -5.83
CA LEU A 194 -2.29 -4.71 -5.02
C LEU A 194 -1.37 -5.73 -5.67
N ALA A 195 -0.27 -6.10 -4.99
CA ALA A 195 0.50 -7.28 -5.35
C ALA A 195 -0.11 -8.50 -4.67
N THR A 196 -0.42 -9.55 -5.45
CA THR A 196 -1.04 -10.75 -4.92
C THR A 196 -0.79 -11.99 -5.75
N HIS A 197 -0.85 -13.16 -5.11
CA HIS A 197 -0.95 -14.47 -5.75
C HIS A 197 -2.39 -15.02 -5.76
N SER A 198 -3.33 -14.31 -5.15
CA SER A 198 -4.73 -14.74 -5.05
C SER A 198 -5.53 -14.33 -6.28
N ASP A 199 -5.99 -15.30 -7.06
CA ASP A 199 -6.88 -15.05 -8.19
C ASP A 199 -8.20 -14.38 -7.74
N ALA A 200 -8.70 -14.74 -6.56
CA ALA A 200 -9.90 -14.12 -6.00
C ALA A 200 -9.69 -12.64 -5.66
N ALA A 201 -8.46 -12.24 -5.25
CA ALA A 201 -8.12 -10.85 -5.02
C ALA A 201 -7.92 -10.11 -6.35
N ALA A 202 -7.22 -10.72 -7.32
CA ALA A 202 -7.00 -10.16 -8.65
C ALA A 202 -8.32 -9.94 -9.41
N ALA A 203 -9.28 -10.86 -9.30
CA ALA A 203 -10.59 -10.75 -9.94
C ALA A 203 -11.45 -9.55 -9.46
N ARG A 204 -11.08 -8.89 -8.38
CA ARG A 204 -11.76 -7.67 -7.88
C ARG A 204 -11.16 -6.38 -8.43
N ALA A 205 -10.01 -6.46 -9.09
CA ALA A 205 -9.34 -5.31 -9.69
C ALA A 205 -10.06 -4.86 -10.98
N ASP A 206 -9.97 -3.57 -11.25
CA ASP A 206 -10.45 -3.00 -12.52
C ASP A 206 -9.54 -3.47 -13.67
N ARG A 207 -8.25 -3.75 -13.37
CA ARG A 207 -7.27 -4.27 -14.32
C ARG A 207 -6.22 -5.14 -13.63
N VAL A 208 -5.78 -6.18 -14.33
CA VAL A 208 -4.73 -7.11 -13.85
C VAL A 208 -3.49 -6.97 -14.74
N LEU A 209 -2.34 -6.82 -14.13
CA LEU A 209 -1.03 -6.73 -14.77
C LEU A 209 -0.18 -7.92 -14.34
N HIS A 210 0.54 -8.51 -15.27
CA HIS A 210 1.45 -9.62 -15.03
C HIS A 210 2.89 -9.10 -15.03
N LEU A 211 3.56 -9.14 -13.86
CA LEU A 211 4.97 -8.82 -13.73
C LEU A 211 5.80 -10.06 -14.09
N THR A 212 6.77 -9.88 -14.96
CA THR A 212 7.80 -10.86 -15.30
C THR A 212 9.18 -10.23 -15.16
N ALA A 213 10.24 -11.00 -15.15
CA ALA A 213 11.60 -10.46 -15.13
C ALA A 213 11.88 -9.53 -16.33
N GLY A 214 11.31 -9.82 -17.48
CA GLY A 214 11.45 -9.02 -18.71
C GLY A 214 10.44 -7.90 -18.89
N GLY A 215 9.61 -7.58 -17.89
CA GLY A 215 8.67 -6.46 -17.96
C GLY A 215 7.24 -6.78 -17.51
N MET A 216 6.34 -5.85 -17.84
CA MET A 216 4.92 -5.92 -17.48
C MET A 216 4.09 -6.29 -18.72
N ARG A 217 3.10 -7.17 -18.51
CA ARG A 217 2.11 -7.56 -19.52
C ARG A 217 0.71 -7.38 -18.93
N GLY A 218 -0.23 -6.94 -19.71
CA GLY A 218 -1.64 -6.78 -19.30
C GLY A 218 -2.47 -6.27 -20.44
#